data_48609ba8575c3d64cffe0301903dea35
#
_entry.id   48609ba8575c3d64cffe0301903dea35
#
_cell.length_a   1.000
_cell.length_b   1.000
_cell.length_c   1.000
_cell.angle_alpha   90.00
_cell.angle_beta   90.00
_cell.angle_gamma   90.00
#
_symmetry.space_group_name_H-M   'P 1'
#
loop_
_entity.id
_entity.type
_entity.pdbx_description
1 polymer ?
#
loop_
_entity_poly.entity_id
_entity_poly.type
_entity_poly.pdbx_seq_one_letter_code
_entity_poly.pdbx_strand_id
1 'polypeptide(L)'
;MKMNLKPAYRYQFKNFLKGSAVFYIIMAFIITAFMVLSVNIGENSSINFGGYGLSVAIYMFVVGIVYIRSDLRLCLQFGISRRTAFLSELLSLLSISVILSIAGELVTASAQAVASGKPNVFVFDFYQLIYLGTDRVSPTFGQHIMSAFTNTSLFCSVCIVGMFFSLLFWRLNKFWTIVVAISIPFALNGIPYLLVKLGVNLNPLVKWIASSPFCFILTCFVIAALVAIIDWCLLRNANIKAAK
;
A
#
# COMPACT_ATOMS: atom_id res chain seq x y z
N MET A 1 3.71 -33.05 -9.35
CA MET A 1 4.79 -32.07 -9.16
C MET A 1 4.64 -31.46 -7.77
N LYS A 2 5.59 -31.71 -6.84
CA LYS A 2 5.53 -31.12 -5.49
C LYS A 2 5.67 -29.59 -5.62
N MET A 3 4.73 -28.86 -5.03
CA MET A 3 4.76 -27.38 -5.01
C MET A 3 5.98 -26.91 -4.20
N ASN A 4 7.02 -26.39 -4.88
CA ASN A 4 8.16 -25.76 -4.22
C ASN A 4 7.79 -24.33 -3.78
N LEU A 5 6.74 -24.19 -2.96
CA LEU A 5 6.22 -22.89 -2.50
C LEU A 5 7.22 -22.20 -1.55
N LYS A 6 7.83 -22.95 -0.63
CA LYS A 6 8.71 -22.40 0.40
C LYS A 6 9.94 -21.69 -0.14
N PRO A 7 10.73 -22.25 -1.09
CA PRO A 7 11.88 -21.55 -1.65
C PRO A 7 11.48 -20.33 -2.48
N ALA A 8 10.36 -20.38 -3.25
CA ALA A 8 9.88 -19.24 -4.02
C ALA A 8 9.47 -18.09 -3.07
N TYR A 9 8.66 -18.39 -2.06
CA TYR A 9 8.26 -17.44 -1.02
C TYR A 9 9.48 -16.79 -0.35
N ARG A 10 10.47 -17.61 0.09
CA ARG A 10 11.64 -17.09 0.80
C ARG A 10 12.48 -16.16 -0.06
N TYR A 11 12.58 -16.43 -1.36
CA TYR A 11 13.29 -15.56 -2.29
C TYR A 11 12.54 -14.22 -2.47
N GLN A 12 11.26 -14.26 -2.81
CA GLN A 12 10.43 -13.09 -3.05
C GLN A 12 10.35 -12.22 -1.78
N PHE A 13 10.07 -12.82 -0.64
CA PHE A 13 10.00 -12.12 0.64
C PHE A 13 11.33 -11.41 0.98
N LYS A 14 12.48 -12.09 0.80
CA LYS A 14 13.79 -11.48 1.05
C LYS A 14 14.09 -10.31 0.12
N ASN A 15 13.64 -10.41 -1.13
CA ASN A 15 13.78 -9.35 -2.12
C ASN A 15 12.95 -8.12 -1.74
N PHE A 16 11.69 -8.31 -1.39
CA PHE A 16 10.81 -7.24 -0.88
C PHE A 16 11.36 -6.61 0.39
N LEU A 17 11.82 -7.41 1.34
CA LEU A 17 12.36 -6.91 2.60
C LEU A 17 13.56 -5.99 2.40
N LYS A 18 14.46 -6.30 1.46
CA LYS A 18 15.59 -5.44 1.13
C LYS A 18 15.15 -4.07 0.59
N GLY A 19 14.24 -4.06 -0.38
CA GLY A 19 13.69 -2.81 -0.93
C GLY A 19 12.97 -1.98 0.14
N SER A 20 12.18 -2.64 0.98
CA SER A 20 11.45 -1.99 2.07
C SER A 20 12.38 -1.42 3.14
N ALA A 21 13.48 -2.11 3.48
CA ALA A 21 14.46 -1.59 4.42
C ALA A 21 15.09 -0.28 3.93
N VAL A 22 15.45 -0.20 2.64
CA VAL A 22 15.98 1.04 2.05
C VAL A 22 14.94 2.16 2.13
N PHE A 23 13.68 1.88 1.78
CA PHE A 23 12.59 2.85 1.87
C PHE A 23 12.42 3.38 3.30
N TYR A 24 12.41 2.49 4.30
CA TYR A 24 12.27 2.89 5.70
C TYR A 24 13.45 3.70 6.24
N ILE A 25 14.67 3.39 5.81
CA ILE A 25 15.86 4.21 6.16
C ILE A 25 15.69 5.64 5.63
N ILE A 26 15.25 5.79 4.37
CA ILE A 26 15.00 7.11 3.79
C ILE A 26 13.87 7.84 4.54
N MET A 27 12.77 7.15 4.84
CA MET A 27 11.64 7.74 5.57
C MET A 27 12.03 8.13 7.01
N ALA A 28 12.81 7.31 7.70
CA ALA A 28 13.33 7.63 9.02
C ALA A 28 14.20 8.90 9.00
N PHE A 29 15.05 9.05 7.99
CA PHE A 29 15.86 10.26 7.81
C PHE A 29 14.98 11.49 7.57
N ILE A 30 13.96 11.40 6.72
CA ILE A 30 13.02 12.50 6.46
C ILE A 30 12.28 12.89 7.74
N ILE A 31 11.76 11.92 8.50
CA ILE A 31 11.02 12.17 9.73
C ILE A 31 11.93 12.84 10.78
N THR A 32 13.16 12.35 10.95
CA THR A 32 14.11 12.97 11.88
C THR A 32 14.47 14.39 11.47
N ALA A 33 14.65 14.66 10.17
CA ALA A 33 14.89 16.00 9.65
C ALA A 33 13.71 16.95 9.96
N PHE A 34 12.47 16.51 9.73
CA PHE A 34 11.27 17.26 10.09
C PHE A 34 11.17 17.53 11.59
N MET A 35 11.50 16.54 12.44
CA MET A 35 11.50 16.70 13.88
C MET A 35 12.55 17.72 14.35
N VAL A 36 13.76 17.70 13.77
CA VAL A 36 14.80 18.69 14.07
C VAL A 36 14.37 20.10 13.64
N LEU A 37 13.78 20.24 12.45
CA LEU A 37 13.24 21.52 11.98
C LEU A 37 12.14 22.04 12.92
N SER A 38 11.27 21.17 13.44
CA SER A 38 10.19 21.53 14.36
C SER A 38 10.70 22.10 15.69
N VAL A 39 11.94 21.76 16.09
CA VAL A 39 12.57 22.32 17.30
C VAL A 39 12.92 23.79 17.13
N ASN A 40 13.27 24.19 15.92
CA ASN A 40 13.76 25.54 15.61
C ASN A 40 12.65 26.52 15.17
N ILE A 41 11.41 26.04 15.04
CA ILE A 41 10.27 26.87 14.67
C ILE A 41 9.65 27.49 15.91
N GLY A 42 9.49 28.82 15.89
CA GLY A 42 8.92 29.58 17.01
C GLY A 42 7.47 29.19 17.34
N GLU A 43 7.02 29.57 18.51
CA GLU A 43 5.73 29.19 19.10
C GLU A 43 4.49 29.57 18.27
N ASN A 44 4.64 30.45 17.29
CA ASN A 44 3.54 30.96 16.46
C ASN A 44 3.26 30.10 15.21
N SER A 45 4.01 29.03 14.95
CA SER A 45 3.85 28.19 13.77
C SER A 45 3.50 26.75 14.15
N SER A 46 2.43 26.18 13.58
CA SER A 46 2.08 24.79 13.78
C SER A 46 2.64 23.92 12.65
N ILE A 47 3.25 22.80 13.00
CA ILE A 47 3.70 21.78 12.06
C ILE A 47 2.79 20.57 12.16
N ASN A 48 2.18 20.22 11.02
CA ASN A 48 1.37 19.04 10.88
C ASN A 48 2.13 17.99 10.08
N PHE A 49 2.54 16.92 10.73
CA PHE A 49 3.13 15.76 10.08
C PHE A 49 2.09 14.64 9.99
N GLY A 50 1.42 14.57 8.84
CA GLY A 50 0.40 13.57 8.57
C GLY A 50 0.67 12.80 7.28
N GLY A 51 0.06 11.62 7.14
CA GLY A 51 0.08 10.88 5.89
C GLY A 51 1.27 9.95 5.69
N TYR A 52 2.00 9.59 6.75
CA TYR A 52 3.04 8.57 6.67
C TYR A 52 2.51 7.26 6.04
N GLY A 53 1.35 6.77 6.52
CA GLY A 53 0.70 5.58 5.95
C GLY A 53 0.38 5.72 4.46
N LEU A 54 0.05 6.92 3.99
CA LEU A 54 -0.18 7.17 2.56
C LEU A 54 1.11 7.03 1.75
N SER A 55 2.24 7.52 2.27
CA SER A 55 3.54 7.37 1.63
C SER A 55 3.95 5.90 1.49
N VAL A 56 3.70 5.09 2.54
CA VAL A 56 3.92 3.64 2.51
C VAL A 56 2.96 2.96 1.51
N ALA A 57 1.71 3.40 1.42
CA ALA A 57 0.76 2.86 0.45
C ALA A 57 1.22 3.12 -1.00
N ILE A 58 1.70 4.33 -1.31
CA ILE A 58 2.28 4.66 -2.61
C ILE A 58 3.51 3.78 -2.90
N TYR A 59 4.38 3.60 -1.91
CA TYR A 59 5.52 2.69 -2.04
C TYR A 59 5.07 1.27 -2.35
N MET A 60 4.06 0.73 -1.65
CA MET A 60 3.52 -0.61 -1.87
C MET A 60 2.89 -0.77 -3.26
N PHE A 61 2.25 0.29 -3.79
CA PHE A 61 1.77 0.30 -5.16
C PHE A 61 2.92 0.14 -6.17
N VAL A 62 4.01 0.89 -5.98
CA VAL A 62 5.21 0.79 -6.84
C VAL A 62 5.84 -0.60 -6.74
N VAL A 63 5.93 -1.16 -5.54
CA VAL A 63 6.41 -2.53 -5.30
C VAL A 63 5.59 -3.54 -6.10
N GLY A 64 4.26 -3.45 -6.05
CA GLY A 64 3.36 -4.32 -6.85
C GLY A 64 3.62 -4.22 -8.35
N ILE A 65 3.92 -3.02 -8.86
CA ILE A 65 4.22 -2.83 -10.30
C ILE A 65 5.57 -3.44 -10.68
N VAL A 66 6.59 -3.25 -9.85
CA VAL A 66 7.98 -3.54 -10.23
C VAL A 66 8.32 -5.01 -10.06
N TYR A 67 8.00 -5.59 -8.90
CA TYR A 67 8.54 -6.91 -8.53
C TYR A 67 7.87 -8.07 -9.26
N ILE A 68 6.56 -8.02 -9.52
CA ILE A 68 5.83 -9.13 -10.12
C ILE A 68 6.43 -9.63 -11.44
N ARG A 69 6.95 -8.74 -12.28
CA ARG A 69 7.54 -9.14 -13.57
C ARG A 69 8.87 -9.85 -13.43
N SER A 70 9.74 -9.33 -12.56
CA SER A 70 11.07 -9.91 -12.32
C SER A 70 10.94 -11.26 -11.65
N ASP A 71 10.12 -11.35 -10.62
CA ASP A 71 9.99 -12.54 -9.80
C ASP A 71 9.25 -13.66 -10.52
N LEU A 72 8.20 -13.35 -11.29
CA LEU A 72 7.54 -14.34 -12.16
C LEU A 72 8.48 -14.87 -13.22
N ARG A 73 9.23 -14.00 -13.91
CA ARG A 73 10.17 -14.44 -14.93
C ARG A 73 11.21 -15.39 -14.34
N LEU A 74 11.76 -15.03 -13.19
CA LEU A 74 12.77 -15.83 -12.51
C LEU A 74 12.19 -17.17 -12.01
N CYS A 75 11.04 -17.17 -11.39
CA CYS A 75 10.37 -18.40 -10.94
C CYS A 75 10.12 -19.37 -12.11
N LEU A 76 9.71 -18.85 -13.27
CA LEU A 76 9.46 -19.68 -14.44
C LEU A 76 10.74 -20.22 -15.09
N GLN A 77 11.84 -19.45 -15.06
CA GLN A 77 13.16 -19.94 -15.50
C GLN A 77 13.65 -21.11 -14.64
N PHE A 78 13.32 -21.12 -13.35
CA PHE A 78 13.62 -22.25 -12.46
C PHE A 78 12.57 -23.38 -12.52
N GLY A 79 11.65 -23.38 -13.48
CA GLY A 79 10.67 -24.43 -13.66
C GLY A 79 9.56 -24.45 -12.59
N ILE A 80 9.38 -23.37 -11.83
CA ILE A 80 8.30 -23.24 -10.86
C ILE A 80 6.97 -22.99 -11.61
N SER A 81 5.90 -23.67 -11.20
CA SER A 81 4.60 -23.50 -11.84
C SER A 81 4.06 -22.08 -11.62
N ARG A 82 3.29 -21.58 -12.60
CA ARG A 82 2.65 -20.23 -12.50
C ARG A 82 1.78 -20.09 -11.26
N ARG A 83 1.07 -21.17 -10.86
CA ARG A 83 0.25 -21.19 -9.66
C ARG A 83 1.08 -21.02 -8.39
N THR A 84 2.18 -21.74 -8.30
CA THR A 84 3.08 -21.66 -7.15
C THR A 84 3.76 -20.29 -7.07
N ALA A 85 4.21 -19.74 -8.20
CA ALA A 85 4.81 -18.42 -8.26
C ALA A 85 3.82 -17.32 -7.83
N PHE A 86 2.58 -17.36 -8.31
CA PHE A 86 1.55 -16.40 -7.94
C PHE A 86 1.15 -16.48 -6.46
N LEU A 87 0.95 -17.71 -5.94
CA LEU A 87 0.61 -17.90 -4.52
C LEU A 87 1.75 -17.48 -3.60
N SER A 88 3.00 -17.78 -3.98
CA SER A 88 4.15 -17.34 -3.19
C SER A 88 4.27 -15.81 -3.18
N GLU A 89 3.96 -15.16 -4.30
CA GLU A 89 3.93 -13.69 -4.41
C GLU A 89 2.88 -13.08 -3.48
N LEU A 90 1.63 -13.55 -3.55
CA LEU A 90 0.57 -13.06 -2.67
C LEU A 90 0.90 -13.23 -1.18
N LEU A 91 1.47 -14.38 -0.79
CA LEU A 91 1.89 -14.61 0.59
C LEU A 91 3.04 -13.68 0.99
N SER A 92 3.98 -13.41 0.10
CA SER A 92 5.10 -12.50 0.35
C SER A 92 4.62 -11.07 0.52
N LEU A 93 3.68 -10.61 -0.33
CA LEU A 93 3.08 -9.28 -0.24
C LEU A 93 2.28 -9.09 1.05
N LEU A 94 1.50 -10.08 1.45
CA LEU A 94 0.76 -10.05 2.70
C LEU A 94 1.71 -9.98 3.90
N SER A 95 2.77 -10.79 3.90
CA SER A 95 3.75 -10.80 4.98
C SER A 95 4.49 -9.46 5.09
N ILE A 96 4.88 -8.87 3.96
CA ILE A 96 5.57 -7.58 3.97
C ILE A 96 4.62 -6.43 4.37
N SER A 97 3.35 -6.48 3.97
CA SER A 97 2.34 -5.49 4.37
C SER A 97 2.16 -5.46 5.90
N VAL A 98 2.15 -6.63 6.55
CA VAL A 98 2.11 -6.73 8.02
C VAL A 98 3.35 -6.11 8.65
N ILE A 99 4.54 -6.46 8.16
CA ILE A 99 5.81 -5.94 8.70
C ILE A 99 5.88 -4.43 8.55
N LEU A 100 5.53 -3.90 7.38
CA LEU A 100 5.57 -2.46 7.11
C LEU A 100 4.54 -1.69 7.93
N SER A 101 3.37 -2.28 8.17
CA SER A 101 2.35 -1.69 9.03
C SER A 101 2.82 -1.60 10.49
N ILE A 102 3.39 -2.67 11.04
CA ILE A 102 3.94 -2.67 12.41
C ILE A 102 5.10 -1.68 12.51
N ALA A 103 6.02 -1.68 11.53
CA ALA A 103 7.12 -0.73 11.52
C ALA A 103 6.63 0.72 11.41
N GLY A 104 5.59 0.97 10.61
CA GLY A 104 4.94 2.28 10.50
C GLY A 104 4.35 2.76 11.81
N GLU A 105 3.63 1.89 12.52
CA GLU A 105 3.08 2.22 13.83
C GLU A 105 4.16 2.55 14.87
N LEU A 106 5.27 1.80 14.87
CA LEU A 106 6.40 2.10 15.76
C LEU A 106 7.02 3.47 15.46
N VAL A 107 7.16 3.82 14.19
CA VAL A 107 7.67 5.13 13.76
C VAL A 107 6.68 6.24 14.16
N THR A 108 5.39 6.06 13.93
CA THR A 108 4.35 7.04 14.28
C THR A 108 4.27 7.22 15.78
N ALA A 109 4.26 6.13 16.56
CA ALA A 109 4.24 6.19 18.02
C ALA A 109 5.48 6.90 18.61
N SER A 110 6.67 6.60 18.05
CA SER A 110 7.91 7.29 18.49
C SER A 110 7.88 8.78 18.16
N ALA A 111 7.38 9.15 16.99
CA ALA A 111 7.24 10.54 16.58
C ALA A 111 6.21 11.29 17.46
N GLN A 112 5.10 10.65 17.81
CA GLN A 112 4.09 11.20 18.72
C GLN A 112 4.64 11.38 20.14
N ALA A 113 5.45 10.44 20.65
CA ALA A 113 6.10 10.55 21.93
C ALA A 113 7.04 11.77 22.00
N VAL A 114 7.79 12.05 20.94
CA VAL A 114 8.63 13.26 20.83
C VAL A 114 7.77 14.52 20.69
N ALA A 115 6.69 14.46 19.93
CA ALA A 115 5.79 15.59 19.70
C ALA A 115 4.97 15.96 20.95
N SER A 116 4.71 15.02 21.86
CA SER A 116 3.90 15.23 23.07
C SER A 116 4.42 16.34 23.99
N GLY A 117 5.73 16.62 23.93
CA GLY A 117 6.36 17.73 24.65
C GLY A 117 6.21 19.12 23.99
N LYS A 118 5.57 19.21 22.80
CA LYS A 118 5.48 20.46 22.02
C LYS A 118 4.04 20.74 21.62
N PRO A 119 3.47 21.91 22.00
CA PRO A 119 2.08 22.24 21.73
C PRO A 119 1.76 22.43 20.25
N ASN A 120 2.76 22.72 19.41
CA ASN A 120 2.59 23.13 18.01
C ASN A 120 2.95 22.04 16.98
N VAL A 121 3.30 20.82 17.42
CA VAL A 121 3.65 19.69 16.54
C VAL A 121 2.56 18.63 16.60
N PHE A 122 1.95 18.35 15.46
CA PHE A 122 0.90 17.34 15.33
C PHE A 122 1.44 16.21 14.44
N VAL A 123 1.40 14.98 14.96
CA VAL A 123 1.76 13.77 14.20
C VAL A 123 0.55 12.85 14.21
N PHE A 124 0.03 12.55 13.04
CA PHE A 124 -1.13 11.65 12.90
C PHE A 124 -0.94 10.70 11.73
N ASP A 125 -1.43 9.49 11.87
CA ASP A 125 -1.48 8.50 10.81
C ASP A 125 -2.82 8.50 10.08
N PHE A 126 -2.91 7.77 8.98
CA PHE A 126 -4.10 7.62 8.14
C PHE A 126 -5.34 7.19 8.95
N TYR A 127 -5.18 6.21 9.84
CA TYR A 127 -6.24 5.76 10.74
C TYR A 127 -6.76 6.87 11.65
N GLN A 128 -5.84 7.61 12.26
CA GLN A 128 -6.17 8.71 13.17
C GLN A 128 -6.89 9.85 12.44
N LEU A 129 -6.45 10.15 11.22
CA LEU A 129 -7.07 11.19 10.40
C LEU A 129 -8.54 10.87 10.08
N ILE A 130 -8.88 9.59 9.82
CA ILE A 130 -10.23 9.21 9.43
C ILE A 130 -11.15 8.98 10.63
N TYR A 131 -10.66 8.33 11.70
CA TYR A 131 -11.51 7.82 12.78
C TYR A 131 -11.37 8.54 14.11
N LEU A 132 -10.26 9.21 14.39
CA LEU A 132 -10.03 9.92 15.64
C LEU A 132 -10.08 11.45 15.48
N GLY A 133 -10.10 11.95 14.24
CA GLY A 133 -10.01 13.37 13.97
C GLY A 133 -8.61 13.94 14.19
N THR A 134 -8.48 15.24 14.02
CA THR A 134 -7.20 15.97 14.18
C THR A 134 -6.98 16.47 15.61
N ASP A 135 -7.84 16.10 16.54
CA ASP A 135 -7.70 16.51 17.94
C ASP A 135 -6.52 15.79 18.61
N ARG A 136 -5.90 16.44 19.59
CA ARG A 136 -4.71 15.95 20.32
C ARG A 136 -4.99 14.73 21.19
N VAL A 137 -5.57 13.69 20.64
CA VAL A 137 -5.82 12.45 21.36
C VAL A 137 -4.60 11.56 21.22
N SER A 138 -3.87 11.33 22.31
CA SER A 138 -2.89 10.26 22.33
C SER A 138 -3.63 8.93 22.16
N PRO A 139 -3.37 8.19 21.07
CA PRO A 139 -4.09 6.95 20.82
C PRO A 139 -3.80 5.92 21.91
N THR A 140 -4.82 5.21 22.32
CA THR A 140 -4.68 4.07 23.24
C THR A 140 -4.02 2.90 22.52
N PHE A 141 -3.42 1.96 23.29
CA PHE A 141 -2.78 0.77 22.73
C PHE A 141 -3.70 -0.02 21.79
N GLY A 142 -4.99 -0.14 22.12
CA GLY A 142 -5.97 -0.78 21.25
C GLY A 142 -6.17 -0.06 19.93
N GLN A 143 -6.09 1.27 19.91
CA GLN A 143 -6.20 2.08 18.69
C GLN A 143 -4.96 1.92 17.79
N HIS A 144 -3.75 1.78 18.37
CA HIS A 144 -2.54 1.45 17.61
C HIS A 144 -2.64 0.07 16.93
N ILE A 145 -3.18 -0.94 17.64
CA ILE A 145 -3.43 -2.25 17.03
C ILE A 145 -4.41 -2.13 15.87
N MET A 146 -5.49 -1.38 16.05
CA MET A 146 -6.51 -1.20 15.01
C MET A 146 -5.97 -0.43 13.81
N SER A 147 -5.14 0.57 14.05
CA SER A 147 -4.38 1.29 13.01
C SER A 147 -3.48 0.35 12.22
N ALA A 148 -2.73 -0.53 12.90
CA ALA A 148 -1.89 -1.52 12.24
C ALA A 148 -2.69 -2.48 11.33
N PHE A 149 -3.85 -2.95 11.76
CA PHE A 149 -4.73 -3.78 10.91
C PHE A 149 -5.28 -3.01 9.71
N THR A 150 -5.68 -1.76 9.92
CA THR A 150 -6.19 -0.89 8.87
C THR A 150 -5.10 -0.61 7.81
N ASN A 151 -3.90 -0.26 8.25
CA ASN A 151 -2.75 -0.04 7.38
C ASN A 151 -2.34 -1.33 6.63
N THR A 152 -2.34 -2.49 7.30
CA THR A 152 -2.05 -3.77 6.66
C THR A 152 -3.02 -4.05 5.51
N SER A 153 -4.32 -3.87 5.74
CA SER A 153 -5.35 -4.11 4.72
C SER A 153 -5.21 -3.14 3.53
N LEU A 154 -4.91 -1.87 3.80
CA LEU A 154 -4.65 -0.85 2.79
C LEU A 154 -3.41 -1.21 1.96
N PHE A 155 -2.29 -1.51 2.60
CA PHE A 155 -1.04 -1.82 1.90
C PHE A 155 -1.16 -3.07 1.03
N CYS A 156 -1.81 -4.11 1.55
CA CYS A 156 -2.07 -5.34 0.80
C CYS A 156 -2.94 -5.07 -0.44
N SER A 157 -4.05 -4.37 -0.28
CA SER A 157 -4.96 -4.07 -1.40
C SER A 157 -4.31 -3.20 -2.46
N VAL A 158 -3.60 -2.14 -2.06
CA VAL A 158 -2.91 -1.23 -2.98
C VAL A 158 -1.80 -1.93 -3.74
N CYS A 159 -1.05 -2.84 -3.08
CA CYS A 159 -0.01 -3.62 -3.72
C CYS A 159 -0.57 -4.59 -4.78
N ILE A 160 -1.68 -5.28 -4.48
CA ILE A 160 -2.36 -6.17 -5.43
C ILE A 160 -2.90 -5.38 -6.63
N VAL A 161 -3.43 -4.17 -6.42
CA VAL A 161 -3.81 -3.27 -7.51
C VAL A 161 -2.58 -2.87 -8.35
N GLY A 162 -1.43 -2.63 -7.73
CA GLY A 162 -0.16 -2.41 -8.44
C GLY A 162 0.23 -3.60 -9.33
N MET A 163 0.08 -4.83 -8.80
CA MET A 163 0.28 -6.07 -9.58
C MET A 163 -0.63 -6.14 -10.81
N PHE A 164 -1.90 -5.80 -10.65
CA PHE A 164 -2.86 -5.74 -11.75
C PHE A 164 -2.37 -4.84 -12.89
N PHE A 165 -1.96 -3.62 -12.58
CA PHE A 165 -1.42 -2.72 -13.60
C PHE A 165 -0.16 -3.27 -14.26
N SER A 166 0.73 -3.90 -13.50
CA SER A 166 1.92 -4.53 -14.06
C SER A 166 1.60 -5.65 -15.04
N LEU A 167 0.66 -6.54 -14.70
CA LEU A 167 0.21 -7.64 -15.55
C LEU A 167 -0.56 -7.13 -16.77
N LEU A 168 -1.36 -6.09 -16.60
CA LEU A 168 -2.07 -5.42 -17.68
C LEU A 168 -1.10 -4.84 -18.70
N PHE A 169 -0.12 -4.04 -18.23
CA PHE A 169 0.91 -3.44 -19.10
C PHE A 169 1.80 -4.48 -19.79
N TRP A 170 1.97 -5.64 -19.20
CA TRP A 170 2.72 -6.72 -19.84
C TRP A 170 2.03 -7.28 -21.08
N ARG A 171 0.69 -7.19 -21.14
CA ARG A 171 -0.10 -7.65 -22.28
C ARG A 171 -0.29 -6.61 -23.37
N LEU A 172 -0.27 -5.34 -22.97
CA LEU A 172 -0.50 -4.22 -23.87
C LEU A 172 0.73 -3.91 -24.73
N ASN A 173 0.49 -3.42 -25.95
CA ASN A 173 1.52 -2.82 -26.77
C ASN A 173 1.96 -1.48 -26.15
N LYS A 174 3.18 -1.00 -26.49
CA LYS A 174 3.74 0.25 -25.97
C LYS A 174 2.76 1.44 -26.08
N PHE A 175 2.07 1.57 -27.22
CA PHE A 175 1.08 2.64 -27.43
C PHE A 175 -0.07 2.56 -26.40
N TRP A 176 -0.71 1.40 -26.28
CA TRP A 176 -1.81 1.18 -25.34
C TRP A 176 -1.37 1.32 -23.86
N THR A 177 -0.14 0.95 -23.54
CA THR A 177 0.42 1.15 -22.20
C THR A 177 0.46 2.64 -21.84
N ILE A 178 0.90 3.50 -22.76
CA ILE A 178 0.94 4.96 -22.55
C ILE A 178 -0.48 5.52 -22.41
N VAL A 179 -1.40 5.10 -23.29
CA VAL A 179 -2.80 5.55 -23.25
C VAL A 179 -3.45 5.20 -21.91
N VAL A 180 -3.30 3.95 -21.43
CA VAL A 180 -3.84 3.51 -20.16
C VAL A 180 -3.18 4.26 -19.01
N ALA A 181 -1.85 4.43 -19.00
CA ALA A 181 -1.14 5.14 -17.95
C ALA A 181 -1.62 6.60 -17.80
N ILE A 182 -1.85 7.28 -18.93
CA ILE A 182 -2.39 8.66 -18.93
C ILE A 182 -3.86 8.67 -18.51
N SER A 183 -4.66 7.67 -18.91
CA SER A 183 -6.09 7.61 -18.58
C SER A 183 -6.38 7.37 -17.10
N ILE A 184 -5.46 6.75 -16.33
CA ILE A 184 -5.64 6.46 -14.90
C ILE A 184 -5.96 7.73 -14.08
N PRO A 185 -5.13 8.81 -14.09
CA PRO A 185 -5.43 10.00 -13.31
C PRO A 185 -6.72 10.70 -13.76
N PHE A 186 -7.03 10.66 -15.07
CA PHE A 186 -8.30 11.19 -15.58
C PHE A 186 -9.49 10.35 -15.12
N ALA A 187 -9.36 9.03 -15.09
CA ALA A 187 -10.40 8.13 -14.60
C ALA A 187 -10.63 8.30 -13.09
N LEU A 188 -9.58 8.42 -12.29
CA LEU A 188 -9.68 8.61 -10.84
C LEU A 188 -10.45 9.90 -10.46
N ASN A 189 -10.28 10.96 -11.23
CA ASN A 189 -10.99 12.22 -10.99
C ASN A 189 -12.33 12.30 -11.75
N GLY A 190 -12.36 11.80 -12.99
CA GLY A 190 -13.51 11.90 -13.89
C GLY A 190 -14.64 10.95 -13.53
N ILE A 191 -14.35 9.71 -13.11
CA ILE A 191 -15.38 8.72 -12.78
C ILE A 191 -16.25 9.18 -11.60
N PRO A 192 -15.70 9.61 -10.44
CA PRO A 192 -16.50 10.13 -9.34
C PRO A 192 -17.35 11.35 -9.77
N TYR A 193 -16.78 12.27 -10.55
CA TYR A 193 -17.50 13.43 -11.07
C TYR A 193 -18.67 13.02 -11.96
N LEU A 194 -18.45 12.08 -12.89
CA LEU A 194 -19.51 11.56 -13.77
C LEU A 194 -20.60 10.83 -12.99
N LEU A 195 -20.23 10.01 -12.00
CA LEU A 195 -21.20 9.30 -11.15
C LEU A 195 -22.09 10.27 -10.38
N VAL A 196 -21.53 11.32 -9.80
CA VAL A 196 -22.29 12.37 -9.13
C VAL A 196 -23.22 13.09 -10.12
N LYS A 197 -22.75 13.39 -11.33
CA LYS A 197 -23.56 14.02 -12.39
C LYS A 197 -24.70 13.14 -12.89
N LEU A 198 -24.50 11.82 -12.88
CA LEU A 198 -25.53 10.82 -13.22
C LEU A 198 -26.52 10.56 -12.08
N GLY A 199 -26.43 11.30 -10.97
CA GLY A 199 -27.31 11.15 -9.82
C GLY A 199 -26.97 9.97 -8.91
N VAL A 200 -25.83 9.29 -9.13
CA VAL A 200 -25.36 8.21 -8.25
C VAL A 200 -24.80 8.86 -6.97
N ASN A 201 -25.51 8.64 -5.87
CA ASN A 201 -25.10 9.16 -4.58
C ASN A 201 -24.02 8.27 -3.96
N LEU A 202 -22.76 8.71 -3.99
CA LEU A 202 -21.62 7.99 -3.41
C LEU A 202 -21.52 8.16 -1.88
N ASN A 203 -22.28 9.12 -1.32
CA ASN A 203 -22.26 9.43 0.12
C ASN A 203 -22.54 8.21 1.03
N PRO A 204 -23.48 7.29 0.71
CA PRO A 204 -23.72 6.14 1.58
C PRO A 204 -22.53 5.18 1.62
N LEU A 205 -21.81 4.98 0.49
CA LEU A 205 -20.61 4.14 0.46
C LEU A 205 -19.47 4.75 1.27
N VAL A 206 -19.22 6.05 1.09
CA VAL A 206 -18.20 6.77 1.84
C VAL A 206 -18.53 6.77 3.33
N LYS A 207 -19.79 7.04 3.70
CA LYS A 207 -20.25 6.98 5.09
C LYS A 207 -20.10 5.58 5.67
N TRP A 208 -20.42 4.53 4.92
CA TRP A 208 -20.25 3.15 5.38
C TRP A 208 -18.78 2.79 5.63
N ILE A 209 -17.88 3.17 4.74
CA ILE A 209 -16.43 2.96 4.89
C ILE A 209 -15.90 3.75 6.10
N ALA A 210 -16.35 5.00 6.27
CA ALA A 210 -15.93 5.86 7.37
C ALA A 210 -16.61 5.53 8.71
N SER A 211 -17.68 4.74 8.74
CA SER A 211 -18.43 4.44 9.96
C SER A 211 -17.65 3.57 10.95
N SER A 212 -16.79 2.68 10.46
CA SER A 212 -16.03 1.76 11.30
C SER A 212 -14.75 1.30 10.60
N PRO A 213 -13.64 1.16 11.34
CA PRO A 213 -12.39 0.59 10.82
C PRO A 213 -12.58 -0.82 10.24
N PHE A 214 -13.48 -1.62 10.81
CA PHE A 214 -13.79 -2.96 10.30
C PHE A 214 -14.42 -2.92 8.91
N CYS A 215 -15.30 -1.94 8.64
CA CYS A 215 -15.89 -1.76 7.31
C CYS A 215 -14.82 -1.41 6.27
N PHE A 216 -13.86 -0.57 6.64
CA PHE A 216 -12.72 -0.23 5.79
C PHE A 216 -11.85 -1.46 5.49
N ILE A 217 -11.45 -2.20 6.54
CA ILE A 217 -10.65 -3.43 6.41
C ILE A 217 -11.35 -4.44 5.50
N LEU A 218 -12.64 -4.67 5.71
CA LEU A 218 -13.44 -5.58 4.89
C LEU A 218 -13.44 -5.14 3.42
N THR A 219 -13.67 -3.85 3.17
CA THR A 219 -13.68 -3.28 1.81
C THR A 219 -12.33 -3.50 1.12
N CYS A 220 -11.22 -3.21 1.81
CA CYS A 220 -9.88 -3.42 1.28
C CYS A 220 -9.63 -4.89 0.91
N PHE A 221 -10.00 -5.83 1.79
CA PHE A 221 -9.83 -7.26 1.50
C PHE A 221 -10.73 -7.75 0.37
N VAL A 222 -11.96 -7.27 0.26
CA VAL A 222 -12.85 -7.61 -0.86
C VAL A 222 -12.27 -7.11 -2.18
N ILE A 223 -11.80 -5.85 -2.23
CA ILE A 223 -11.13 -5.31 -3.41
C ILE A 223 -9.88 -6.13 -3.75
N ALA A 224 -9.04 -6.42 -2.75
CA ALA A 224 -7.84 -7.23 -2.94
C ALA A 224 -8.14 -8.61 -3.50
N ALA A 225 -9.17 -9.29 -2.99
CA ALA A 225 -9.59 -10.62 -3.46
C ALA A 225 -10.10 -10.58 -4.90
N LEU A 226 -10.96 -9.61 -5.24
CA LEU A 226 -11.49 -9.44 -6.60
C LEU A 226 -10.36 -9.17 -7.60
N VAL A 227 -9.46 -8.24 -7.27
CA VAL A 227 -8.32 -7.91 -8.14
C VAL A 227 -7.37 -9.10 -8.27
N ALA A 228 -7.08 -9.84 -7.19
CA ALA A 228 -6.24 -11.04 -7.23
C ALA A 228 -6.82 -12.14 -8.14
N ILE A 229 -8.14 -12.30 -8.18
CA ILE A 229 -8.80 -13.23 -9.12
C ILE A 229 -8.57 -12.77 -10.57
N ILE A 230 -8.71 -11.48 -10.84
CA ILE A 230 -8.45 -10.92 -12.18
C ILE A 230 -6.97 -11.12 -12.55
N ASP A 231 -6.05 -10.85 -11.62
CA ASP A 231 -4.61 -11.05 -11.81
C ASP A 231 -4.27 -12.50 -12.15
N TRP A 232 -4.90 -13.44 -11.46
CA TRP A 232 -4.76 -14.85 -11.77
C TRP A 232 -5.26 -15.18 -13.18
N CYS A 233 -6.41 -14.66 -13.59
CA CYS A 233 -6.95 -14.84 -14.95
C CYS A 233 -6.02 -14.24 -16.02
N LEU A 234 -5.44 -13.08 -15.74
CA LEU A 234 -4.45 -12.43 -16.60
C LEU A 234 -3.17 -13.28 -16.71
N LEU A 235 -2.67 -13.78 -15.59
CA LEU A 235 -1.43 -14.56 -15.55
C LEU A 235 -1.55 -15.92 -16.20
N ARG A 236 -2.68 -16.61 -16.01
CA ARG A 236 -2.94 -17.94 -16.59
C ARG A 236 -2.79 -17.94 -18.10
N ASN A 237 -3.28 -16.88 -18.74
CA ASN A 237 -3.33 -16.74 -20.21
C ASN A 237 -2.15 -15.90 -20.77
N ALA A 238 -1.17 -15.49 -19.95
CA ALA A 238 -0.05 -14.67 -20.42
C ALA A 238 0.94 -15.52 -21.22
N ASN A 239 1.18 -15.12 -22.48
CA ASN A 239 2.31 -15.62 -23.27
C ASN A 239 3.58 -14.91 -22.78
N ILE A 240 4.39 -15.64 -22.02
CA ILE A 240 5.68 -15.12 -21.54
C ILE A 240 6.65 -15.17 -22.70
N LYS A 241 6.80 -14.06 -23.42
CA LYS A 241 7.84 -13.92 -24.42
C LYS A 241 9.18 -14.02 -23.71
N ALA A 242 10.00 -15.01 -24.10
CA ALA A 242 11.40 -15.05 -23.71
C ALA A 242 12.03 -13.70 -24.08
N ALA A 243 12.84 -13.16 -23.18
CA ALA A 243 13.60 -11.94 -23.48
C ALA A 243 14.53 -12.25 -24.66
N LYS A 244 14.37 -11.51 -25.76
CA LYS A 244 15.42 -11.40 -26.77
C LYS A 244 16.57 -10.60 -26.16
#